data_298f3dd28e8654b062ae63e40057c963
#
_entry.id   298f3dd28e8654b062ae63e40057c963
#
_cell.length_a   1.000
_cell.length_b   1.000
_cell.length_c   1.000
_cell.angle_alpha   90.00
_cell.angle_beta   90.00
_cell.angle_gamma   90.00
#
_symmetry.space_group_name_H-M   'P 1'
#
loop_
_entity.id
_entity.type
_entity.pdbx_description
1 polymer ?
#
loop_
_entity_poly.entity_id
_entity_poly.type
_entity_poly.pdbx_seq_one_letter_code
_entity_poly.pdbx_strand_id
1 'polypeptide(L)'
;MASSVVIMLRDKTNYADLTGLARLRAMVRTLGLHVIHPVVKVADGTYLAGSRSIDTEGEFLQAEVAFGAMRWHKVDPQKVVTGVEVKNPDLAKVDEVGFVDLSPGGGHGISGAFNLSALELYAKPVAR
;
A
#
# COMPACT_ATOMS: atom_id res chain seq x y z
N MET A 1 18.57 -12.25 8.30
CA MET A 1 17.44 -11.51 8.86
C MET A 1 16.56 -11.00 7.74
N ALA A 2 15.35 -11.42 7.71
CA ALA A 2 14.44 -10.94 6.70
C ALA A 2 13.87 -9.59 7.12
N SER A 3 13.74 -8.71 6.17
CA SER A 3 13.15 -7.41 6.37
C SER A 3 11.71 -7.42 5.88
N SER A 4 10.91 -6.52 6.41
CA SER A 4 9.59 -6.27 5.89
C SER A 4 9.70 -5.73 4.46
N VAL A 5 8.69 -6.01 3.64
CA VAL A 5 8.71 -5.69 2.23
C VAL A 5 7.74 -4.56 1.94
N VAL A 6 8.21 -3.55 1.25
CA VAL A 6 7.40 -2.45 0.72
C VAL A 6 7.61 -2.40 -0.79
N ILE A 7 6.53 -2.44 -1.54
CA ILE A 7 6.57 -2.26 -3.00
C ILE A 7 5.78 -1.00 -3.33
N MET A 8 6.44 -0.03 -3.98
CA MET A 8 5.83 1.24 -4.35
C MET A 8 5.97 1.48 -5.84
N LEU A 9 4.92 2.00 -6.45
CA LEU A 9 4.90 2.37 -7.86
C LEU A 9 4.64 3.87 -7.98
N ARG A 10 5.31 4.49 -8.93
CA ARG A 10 5.28 5.93 -9.14
C ARG A 10 5.07 6.24 -10.62
N ASP A 11 4.14 7.14 -10.91
CA ASP A 11 4.00 7.69 -12.26
C ASP A 11 5.02 8.81 -12.45
N LYS A 12 5.78 8.75 -13.52
CA LYS A 12 6.87 9.71 -13.77
C LYS A 12 6.38 11.13 -14.03
N THR A 13 5.17 11.29 -14.55
CA THR A 13 4.68 12.59 -15.01
C THR A 13 3.53 13.14 -14.17
N ASN A 14 2.88 12.31 -13.36
CA ASN A 14 1.70 12.70 -12.62
C ASN A 14 1.73 12.27 -11.18
N TYR A 15 1.10 13.07 -10.31
CA TYR A 15 0.57 12.59 -9.05
C TYR A 15 -0.78 11.93 -9.30
N ALA A 16 -1.27 11.17 -8.35
CA ALA A 16 -2.60 10.61 -8.38
C ALA A 16 -3.50 11.34 -7.39
N ASP A 17 -4.70 11.70 -7.83
CA ASP A 17 -5.75 12.20 -6.94
C ASP A 17 -6.58 11.00 -6.49
N LEU A 18 -6.42 10.61 -5.23
CA LEU A 18 -7.10 9.46 -4.65
C LEU A 18 -8.39 9.83 -3.91
N THR A 19 -8.88 11.04 -4.10
CA THR A 19 -10.16 11.45 -3.50
C THR A 19 -11.33 10.88 -4.30
N GLY A 20 -12.51 10.94 -3.71
CA GLY A 20 -13.74 10.50 -4.37
C GLY A 20 -13.78 8.98 -4.55
N LEU A 21 -14.01 8.53 -5.78
CA LEU A 21 -14.20 7.12 -6.10
C LEU A 21 -12.91 6.42 -6.55
N ALA A 22 -11.76 7.00 -6.27
CA ALA A 22 -10.49 6.38 -6.63
C ALA A 22 -10.33 5.00 -5.98
N ARG A 23 -9.76 4.07 -6.73
CA ARG A 23 -9.55 2.71 -6.25
C ARG A 23 -8.32 2.07 -6.87
N LEU A 24 -7.79 1.09 -6.16
CA LEU A 24 -6.66 0.29 -6.59
C LEU A 24 -7.15 -1.14 -6.79
N ARG A 25 -6.80 -1.73 -7.92
CA ARG A 25 -7.07 -3.14 -8.20
C ARG A 25 -5.74 -3.83 -8.45
N ALA A 26 -5.55 -4.96 -7.80
CA ALA A 26 -4.28 -5.67 -7.91
C ALA A 26 -4.48 -7.17 -7.87
N MET A 27 -3.63 -7.89 -8.60
CA MET A 27 -3.52 -9.35 -8.49
C MET A 27 -2.37 -9.63 -7.54
N VAL A 28 -2.68 -10.15 -6.36
CA VAL A 28 -1.71 -10.37 -5.30
C VAL A 28 -1.80 -11.78 -4.75
N ARG A 29 -0.69 -12.25 -4.21
CA ARG A 29 -0.61 -13.49 -3.45
C ARG A 29 0.21 -13.22 -2.20
N THR A 30 -0.37 -13.49 -1.03
CA THR A 30 0.38 -13.47 0.23
C THR A 30 0.82 -14.89 0.57
N LEU A 31 1.92 -15.00 1.28
CA LEU A 31 2.53 -16.30 1.60
C LEU A 31 2.53 -16.51 3.12
N GLY A 32 2.19 -17.72 3.53
CA GLY A 32 2.18 -18.09 4.94
C GLY A 32 1.22 -17.23 5.75
N LEU A 33 1.69 -16.69 6.86
CA LEU A 33 0.90 -15.83 7.75
C LEU A 33 1.04 -14.34 7.42
N HIS A 34 1.52 -14.01 6.23
CA HIS A 34 1.72 -12.61 5.84
C HIS A 34 0.42 -11.95 5.43
N VAL A 35 0.27 -10.71 5.83
CA VAL A 35 -0.87 -9.86 5.51
C VAL A 35 -0.32 -8.54 5.01
N ILE A 36 -0.85 -8.03 3.91
CA ILE A 36 -0.39 -6.78 3.33
C ILE A 36 -1.45 -5.69 3.46
N HIS A 37 -0.98 -4.46 3.48
CA HIS A 37 -1.82 -3.27 3.52
C HIS A 37 -1.48 -2.36 2.36
N PRO A 38 -2.46 -1.63 1.81
CA PRO A 38 -2.13 -0.57 0.86
C PRO A 38 -1.32 0.52 1.55
N VAL A 39 -0.39 1.11 0.80
CA VAL A 39 0.44 2.20 1.30
C VAL A 39 0.55 3.26 0.23
N VAL A 40 0.53 4.53 0.65
CA VAL A 40 0.70 5.66 -0.26
C VAL A 40 1.79 6.58 0.30
N LYS A 41 2.48 7.26 -0.62
CA LYS A 41 3.38 8.36 -0.28
C LYS A 41 2.71 9.63 -0.77
N VAL A 42 2.32 10.49 0.15
CA VAL A 42 1.69 11.75 -0.22
C VAL A 42 2.75 12.77 -0.66
N ALA A 43 2.31 13.89 -1.23
CA ALA A 43 3.22 14.83 -1.89
C ALA A 43 4.27 15.44 -0.95
N ASP A 44 3.98 15.54 0.35
CA ASP A 44 4.95 16.08 1.31
C ASP A 44 6.01 15.05 1.73
N GLY A 45 5.94 13.82 1.22
CA GLY A 45 6.90 12.77 1.53
C GLY A 45 6.47 11.81 2.63
N THR A 46 5.32 12.02 3.25
CA THR A 46 4.82 11.14 4.31
C THR A 46 4.27 9.85 3.72
N TYR A 47 4.63 8.72 4.32
CA TYR A 47 4.08 7.41 3.97
C TYR A 47 2.91 7.08 4.90
N LEU A 48 1.81 6.64 4.31
CA LEU A 48 0.59 6.27 5.05
C LEU A 48 0.15 4.87 4.66
N ALA A 49 -0.10 4.03 5.65
CA ALA A 49 -0.66 2.70 5.44
C ALA A 49 -2.16 2.71 5.69
N GLY A 50 -2.90 2.08 4.81
CA GLY A 50 -4.35 1.97 4.96
C GLY A 50 -4.75 0.86 5.91
N SER A 51 -5.93 1.00 6.51
CA SER A 51 -6.42 0.05 7.51
C SER A 51 -6.86 -1.29 6.94
N ARG A 52 -7.10 -1.38 5.63
CA ARG A 52 -7.53 -2.63 5.02
C ARG A 52 -6.37 -3.61 4.92
N SER A 53 -6.57 -4.81 5.44
CA SER A 53 -5.58 -5.89 5.31
C SER A 53 -5.99 -6.86 4.20
N ILE A 54 -5.00 -7.44 3.54
CA ILE A 54 -5.20 -8.39 2.44
C ILE A 54 -4.42 -9.66 2.76
N ASP A 55 -5.12 -10.79 2.80
CA ASP A 55 -4.55 -12.11 2.98
C ASP A 55 -5.20 -13.03 1.94
N THR A 56 -4.39 -13.63 1.09
CA THR A 56 -4.89 -14.50 0.01
C THR A 56 -4.71 -15.98 0.31
N GLU A 57 -4.14 -16.32 1.45
CA GLU A 57 -3.89 -17.71 1.86
C GLU A 57 -3.09 -18.51 0.83
N GLY A 58 -2.14 -17.86 0.18
CA GLY A 58 -1.23 -18.52 -0.76
C GLY A 58 -1.69 -18.56 -2.19
N GLU A 59 -2.86 -18.07 -2.51
CA GLU A 59 -3.36 -18.04 -3.88
C GLU A 59 -3.34 -16.64 -4.46
N PHE A 60 -3.21 -16.52 -5.79
CA PHE A 60 -3.37 -15.23 -6.46
C PHE A 60 -4.84 -14.87 -6.50
N LEU A 61 -5.19 -13.74 -5.90
CA LEU A 61 -6.54 -13.21 -5.91
C LEU A 61 -6.52 -11.76 -6.35
N GLN A 62 -7.61 -11.34 -6.98
CA GLN A 62 -7.80 -9.94 -7.31
C GLN A 62 -8.30 -9.21 -6.07
N ALA A 63 -7.54 -8.21 -5.63
CA ALA A 63 -7.93 -7.34 -4.53
C ALA A 63 -8.32 -5.98 -5.09
N GLU A 64 -9.35 -5.39 -4.52
CA GLU A 64 -9.78 -4.04 -4.87
C GLU A 64 -9.88 -3.21 -3.61
N VAL A 65 -9.27 -2.03 -3.62
CA VAL A 65 -9.18 -1.14 -2.47
C VAL A 65 -9.79 0.20 -2.84
N ALA A 66 -10.80 0.63 -2.08
CA ALA A 66 -11.38 1.95 -2.19
C ALA A 66 -10.70 2.86 -1.17
N PHE A 67 -9.99 3.87 -1.65
CA PHE A 67 -9.16 4.71 -0.77
C PHE A 67 -9.97 5.54 0.22
N GLY A 68 -11.17 5.95 -0.15
CA GLY A 68 -12.01 6.77 0.72
C GLY A 68 -12.61 6.03 1.90
N ALA A 69 -12.55 4.69 1.91
CA ALA A 69 -13.16 3.88 2.95
C ALA A 69 -12.18 3.46 4.05
N MET A 70 -10.93 3.87 3.95
CA MET A 70 -9.89 3.43 4.88
C MET A 70 -9.50 4.51 5.87
N ARG A 71 -9.05 4.06 7.04
CA ARG A 71 -8.29 4.88 7.96
C ARG A 71 -6.82 4.77 7.60
N TRP A 72 -6.05 5.81 7.88
CA TRP A 72 -4.66 5.90 7.49
C TRP A 72 -3.78 6.12 8.70
N HIS A 73 -2.66 5.44 8.72
CA HIS A 73 -1.64 5.57 9.78
C HIS A 73 -0.31 5.88 9.14
N LYS A 74 0.48 6.72 9.80
CA LYS A 74 1.86 6.93 9.35
C LYS A 74 2.61 5.61 9.41
N VAL A 75 3.50 5.40 8.45
CA VAL A 75 4.37 4.24 8.45
C VAL A 75 5.78 4.69 8.10
N ASP A 76 6.77 4.11 8.76
CA ASP A 76 8.17 4.32 8.42
C ASP A 76 8.55 3.22 7.42
N PRO A 77 8.81 3.57 6.15
CA PRO A 77 9.06 2.54 5.12
C PRO A 77 10.37 1.78 5.35
N GLN A 78 11.30 2.32 6.11
CA GLN A 78 12.56 1.64 6.40
C GLN A 78 12.41 0.62 7.52
N LYS A 79 11.63 0.95 8.54
CA LYS A 79 11.40 0.08 9.69
C LYS A 79 10.11 -0.71 9.54
N VAL A 80 9.22 -0.26 8.69
CA VAL A 80 7.89 -0.81 8.47
C VAL A 80 7.13 -0.97 9.78
N VAL A 81 7.09 0.12 10.53
CA VAL A 81 6.39 0.21 11.82
C VAL A 81 5.27 1.22 11.68
N THR A 82 4.06 0.80 12.08
CA THR A 82 2.90 1.66 12.06
C THR A 82 2.99 2.72 13.14
N GLY A 83 2.76 3.96 12.76
CA GLY A 83 2.73 5.09 13.67
C GLY A 83 1.32 5.55 13.99
N VAL A 84 1.18 6.85 14.24
CA VAL A 84 -0.11 7.42 14.64
C VAL A 84 -1.09 7.48 13.48
N GLU A 85 -2.37 7.41 13.81
CA GLU A 85 -3.44 7.62 12.84
C GLU A 85 -3.43 9.07 12.36
N VAL A 86 -3.60 9.25 11.05
CA VAL A 86 -3.72 10.57 10.43
C VAL A 86 -5.17 10.73 10.01
N LYS A 87 -5.86 11.65 10.65
CA LYS A 87 -7.24 11.99 10.29
C LYS A 87 -7.21 12.94 9.11
N ASN A 88 -8.09 12.69 8.13
CA ASN A 88 -8.24 13.53 6.95
C ASN A 88 -6.92 13.78 6.21
N PRO A 89 -6.20 12.74 5.80
CA PRO A 89 -4.97 12.94 5.03
C PRO A 89 -5.28 13.59 3.68
N ASP A 90 -4.34 14.37 3.17
CA ASP A 90 -4.47 14.97 1.85
C ASP A 90 -4.12 13.92 0.79
N LEU A 91 -5.13 13.30 0.21
CA LEU A 91 -4.96 12.30 -0.84
C LEU A 91 -5.15 12.87 -2.25
N ALA A 92 -5.25 14.19 -2.39
CA ALA A 92 -5.43 14.82 -3.70
C ALA A 92 -4.15 14.85 -4.54
N LYS A 93 -3.00 14.69 -3.91
CA LYS A 93 -1.71 14.60 -4.60
C LYS A 93 -0.89 13.48 -3.97
N VAL A 94 -0.99 12.30 -4.54
CA VAL A 94 -0.25 11.13 -4.06
C VAL A 94 0.89 10.84 -5.02
N ASP A 95 2.10 10.74 -4.48
CA ASP A 95 3.32 10.54 -5.25
C ASP A 95 3.50 9.07 -5.63
N GLU A 96 3.26 8.16 -4.69
CA GLU A 96 3.47 6.71 -4.91
C GLU A 96 2.35 5.92 -4.26
N VAL A 97 2.05 4.76 -4.84
CA VAL A 97 1.04 3.83 -4.33
C VAL A 97 1.63 2.42 -4.35
N GLY A 98 1.32 1.64 -3.35
CA GLY A 98 1.80 0.26 -3.31
C GLY A 98 1.25 -0.54 -2.14
N PHE A 99 2.03 -1.52 -1.72
CA PHE A 99 1.66 -2.42 -0.63
C PHE A 99 2.83 -2.60 0.32
N VAL A 100 2.51 -2.82 1.57
CA VAL A 100 3.48 -3.07 2.63
C VAL A 100 3.05 -4.28 3.45
N ASP A 101 4.01 -5.12 3.81
CA ASP A 101 3.80 -6.23 4.73
C ASP A 101 4.06 -5.75 6.15
N LEU A 102 2.98 -5.62 6.93
CA LEU A 102 3.04 -5.21 8.33
C LEU A 102 2.88 -6.38 9.29
N SER A 103 2.97 -7.62 8.79
CA SER A 103 2.74 -8.80 9.61
C SER A 103 3.76 -8.89 10.74
N PRO A 104 3.32 -9.12 11.99
CA PRO A 104 4.24 -9.32 13.09
C PRO A 104 5.15 -10.51 12.83
N GLY A 105 6.46 -10.32 13.04
CA GLY A 105 7.42 -11.38 12.80
C GLY A 105 7.54 -11.81 11.36
N GLY A 106 7.06 -10.97 10.43
CA GLY A 106 7.06 -11.28 9.00
C GLY A 106 8.43 -11.43 8.39
N GLY A 107 9.46 -11.18 9.15
CA GLY A 107 10.80 -11.24 8.66
C GLY A 107 11.54 -12.54 8.87
N HIS A 108 10.92 -13.66 9.03
CA HIS A 108 11.55 -14.92 9.46
C HIS A 108 12.53 -15.55 8.46
N GLY A 109 13.21 -14.77 7.68
CA GLY A 109 14.16 -15.30 6.72
C GLY A 109 13.51 -15.84 5.45
N ILE A 110 12.19 -15.75 5.35
CA ILE A 110 11.47 -16.19 4.17
C ILE A 110 11.44 -15.02 3.19
N SER A 111 12.01 -15.21 2.03
CA SER A 111 11.93 -14.22 0.95
C SER A 111 10.55 -14.30 0.32
N GLY A 112 10.05 -13.16 -0.16
CA GLY A 112 8.80 -13.13 -0.89
C GLY A 112 7.58 -13.21 -0.01
N ALA A 113 7.42 -12.24 0.90
CA ALA A 113 6.24 -12.14 1.75
C ALA A 113 4.95 -12.04 0.94
N PHE A 114 5.03 -11.48 -0.26
CA PHE A 114 3.91 -11.43 -1.18
C PHE A 114 4.40 -11.26 -2.61
N ASN A 115 3.54 -11.60 -3.56
CA ASN A 115 3.80 -11.41 -4.99
C ASN A 115 2.72 -10.51 -5.58
N LEU A 116 3.15 -9.62 -6.46
CA LEU A 116 2.27 -8.70 -7.17
C LEU A 116 2.43 -8.97 -8.65
N SER A 117 1.36 -9.41 -9.33
CA SER A 117 1.45 -9.70 -10.76
C SER A 117 0.83 -8.61 -11.63
N ALA A 118 -0.12 -7.84 -11.09
CA ALA A 118 -0.75 -6.74 -11.81
C ALA A 118 -1.23 -5.70 -10.82
N LEU A 119 -1.18 -4.43 -11.24
CA LEU A 119 -1.68 -3.33 -10.43
C LEU A 119 -2.30 -2.30 -11.35
N GLU A 120 -3.55 -1.93 -11.08
CA GLU A 120 -4.28 -0.91 -11.80
C GLU A 120 -4.78 0.14 -10.83
N LEU A 121 -4.49 1.40 -11.12
CA LEU A 121 -4.95 2.51 -10.31
C LEU A 121 -5.97 3.33 -11.10
N TYR A 122 -7.16 3.46 -10.55
CA TYR A 122 -8.24 4.26 -11.13
C TYR A 122 -8.33 5.56 -10.33
N ALA A 123 -7.71 6.61 -10.83
CA ALA A 123 -7.62 7.90 -10.17
C ALA A 123 -7.41 8.99 -11.21
N LYS A 124 -7.66 10.23 -10.82
CA LYS A 124 -7.38 11.36 -11.71
C LYS A 124 -5.90 11.70 -11.66
N PRO A 125 -5.24 11.91 -12.81
CA PRO A 125 -3.87 12.38 -12.82
C PRO A 125 -3.79 13.85 -12.48
N VAL A 126 -2.74 14.22 -11.75
CA VAL A 126 -2.42 15.62 -11.43
C VAL A 126 -0.98 15.85 -11.86
N ALA A 127 -0.74 16.79 -12.75
CA ALA A 127 0.60 17.05 -13.29
C ALA A 127 1.60 17.35 -12.17
N ARG A 128 2.79 16.76 -12.29
CA ARG A 128 3.89 17.02 -11.38
C ARG A 128 4.49 18.40 -11.60
#